data_3abd0b9318c113d5ba85704781f41a2e
#
_entry.id   3abd0b9318c113d5ba85704781f41a2e
#
_cell.length_a   1.000
_cell.length_b   1.000
_cell.length_c   1.000
_cell.angle_alpha   90.00
_cell.angle_beta   90.00
_cell.angle_gamma   90.00
#
_symmetry.space_group_name_H-M   'P 1'
#
loop_
_entity.id
_entity.type
_entity.pdbx_description
1 polymer ?
#
loop_
_entity_poly.entity_id
_entity_poly.type
_entity_poly.pdbx_seq_one_letter_code
_entity_poly.pdbx_strand_id
1 'polypeptide(L)'
;KEYFLTHSGFYADYEIRDPKTDLVDIEASVLAAVEADQERYLFSDDIHYIPASIQFDKRIIVGHYPTMFLPDFKRARIYHGRKYIDIDTGNERRREGGRLSCMRLEDGQEFYI
;
A
#
# COMPACT_ATOMS: atom_id res chain seq x y z
N LYS A 1 11.41 13.33 -0.59
CA LYS A 1 10.34 12.54 0.01
C LYS A 1 10.64 11.05 -0.13
N GLU A 2 10.55 10.34 0.98
CA GLU A 2 10.95 8.94 1.01
C GLU A 2 9.76 8.01 0.84
N TYR A 3 9.92 7.02 -0.04
CA TYR A 3 8.90 6.00 -0.29
C TYR A 3 9.35 4.65 0.23
N PHE A 4 8.40 3.84 0.62
CA PHE A 4 8.62 2.43 0.96
C PHE A 4 7.70 1.59 0.09
N LEU A 5 8.30 0.75 -0.75
CA LEU A 5 7.57 -0.10 -1.70
C LEU A 5 7.40 -1.49 -1.09
N THR A 6 6.18 -1.98 -1.06
CA THR A 6 5.88 -3.28 -0.49
C THR A 6 4.67 -3.89 -1.18
N HIS A 7 4.57 -5.22 -1.14
CA HIS A 7 3.48 -5.91 -1.82
C HIS A 7 2.12 -5.54 -1.23
N SER A 8 1.92 -5.79 0.08
CA SER A 8 0.62 -5.62 0.72
C SER A 8 0.56 -4.43 1.69
N GLY A 9 1.71 -3.85 2.01
CA GLY A 9 1.80 -2.68 2.85
C GLY A 9 2.04 -3.00 4.31
N PHE A 10 0.98 -3.16 5.08
CA PHE A 10 1.04 -3.16 6.53
C PHE A 10 0.28 -4.35 7.10
N TYR A 11 0.83 -4.95 8.16
CA TYR A 11 0.11 -5.96 8.93
C TYR A 11 0.06 -5.47 10.37
N ALA A 12 -1.13 -5.09 10.81
CA ALA A 12 -1.34 -4.36 12.06
C ALA A 12 -0.84 -5.10 13.32
N ASP A 13 -0.87 -6.43 13.31
CA ASP A 13 -0.42 -7.24 14.45
C ASP A 13 1.07 -7.04 14.76
N TYR A 14 1.85 -6.55 13.82
CA TYR A 14 3.29 -6.37 13.95
C TYR A 14 3.73 -4.92 13.90
N GLU A 15 2.81 -4.01 14.25
CA GLU A 15 3.10 -2.59 14.28
C GLU A 15 4.23 -2.25 15.25
N ILE A 16 5.25 -1.57 14.74
CA ILE A 16 6.36 -1.05 15.55
C ILE A 16 6.38 0.46 15.39
N ARG A 17 6.36 1.19 16.51
CA ARG A 17 6.37 2.64 16.53
C ARG A 17 7.70 3.17 17.02
N ASP A 18 8.14 4.27 16.45
CA ASP A 18 9.27 5.03 16.97
C ASP A 18 8.80 5.77 18.23
N PRO A 19 9.38 5.50 19.41
CA PRO A 19 8.94 6.14 20.65
C PRO A 19 9.16 7.64 20.68
N LYS A 20 10.05 8.17 19.86
CA LYS A 20 10.33 9.61 19.81
C LYS A 20 9.33 10.39 18.99
N THR A 21 8.85 9.82 17.89
CA THR A 21 7.97 10.49 16.93
C THR A 21 6.54 9.99 16.99
N ASP A 22 6.30 8.84 17.59
CA ASP A 22 5.03 8.11 17.58
C ASP A 22 4.59 7.69 16.18
N LEU A 23 5.46 7.79 15.19
CA LEU A 23 5.19 7.30 13.85
C LEU A 23 5.42 5.80 13.79
N VAL A 24 4.64 5.11 12.96
CA VAL A 24 4.90 3.70 12.67
C VAL A 24 6.13 3.61 11.78
N ASP A 25 7.14 2.86 12.25
CA ASP A 25 8.31 2.52 11.47
C ASP A 25 7.89 1.41 10.51
N ILE A 26 7.59 1.78 9.26
CA ILE A 26 7.01 0.83 8.31
C ILE A 26 8.00 -0.28 7.93
N GLU A 27 9.27 0.05 7.77
CA GLU A 27 10.27 -0.97 7.43
C GLU A 27 10.40 -2.00 8.55
N ALA A 28 10.55 -1.56 9.79
CA ALA A 28 10.65 -2.47 10.94
C ALA A 28 9.39 -3.30 11.10
N SER A 29 8.22 -2.71 10.91
CA SER A 29 6.95 -3.40 11.01
C SER A 29 6.80 -4.49 9.95
N VAL A 30 7.17 -4.19 8.72
CA VAL A 30 7.11 -5.17 7.62
C VAL A 30 8.09 -6.31 7.85
N LEU A 31 9.33 -6.00 8.28
CA LEU A 31 10.32 -7.04 8.57
C LEU A 31 9.82 -7.99 9.67
N ALA A 32 9.24 -7.44 10.73
CA ALA A 32 8.69 -8.25 11.81
C ALA A 32 7.56 -9.15 11.32
N ALA A 33 6.66 -8.63 10.50
CA ALA A 33 5.55 -9.41 9.95
C ALA A 33 6.05 -10.53 9.03
N VAL A 34 7.02 -10.23 8.17
CA VAL A 34 7.58 -11.22 7.24
C VAL A 34 8.29 -12.33 7.99
N GLU A 35 9.06 -11.99 9.03
CA GLU A 35 9.76 -12.99 9.83
C GLU A 35 8.79 -13.90 10.59
N ALA A 36 7.68 -13.34 11.08
CA ALA A 36 6.71 -14.09 11.85
C ALA A 36 5.80 -14.96 10.98
N ASP A 37 5.31 -14.42 9.87
CA ASP A 37 4.40 -15.14 8.98
C ASP A 37 4.34 -14.43 7.62
N GLN A 38 5.28 -14.78 6.75
CA GLN A 38 5.40 -14.18 5.44
C GLN A 38 4.13 -14.33 4.61
N GLU A 39 3.51 -15.50 4.66
CA GLU A 39 2.32 -15.77 3.85
C GLU A 39 1.15 -14.88 4.27
N ARG A 40 0.90 -14.75 5.58
CA ARG A 40 -0.17 -13.89 6.05
C ARG A 40 0.10 -12.43 5.73
N TYR A 41 1.36 -12.01 5.83
CA TYR A 41 1.71 -10.65 5.45
C TYR A 41 1.40 -10.38 3.97
N LEU A 42 1.77 -11.31 3.08
CA LEU A 42 1.56 -11.11 1.64
C LEU A 42 0.09 -10.98 1.26
N PHE A 43 -0.81 -11.55 2.05
CA PHE A 43 -2.25 -11.48 1.79
C PHE A 43 -2.99 -10.52 2.71
N SER A 44 -2.25 -9.70 3.47
CA SER A 44 -2.87 -8.71 4.35
C SER A 44 -3.49 -7.57 3.54
N ASP A 45 -4.67 -7.13 3.94
CA ASP A 45 -5.30 -5.93 3.38
C ASP A 45 -5.46 -4.83 4.44
N ASP A 46 -4.75 -4.95 5.56
CA ASP A 46 -4.86 -4.02 6.70
C ASP A 46 -4.62 -2.56 6.30
N ILE A 47 -3.73 -2.32 5.32
CA ILE A 47 -3.41 -0.96 4.89
C ILE A 47 -4.64 -0.17 4.45
N HIS A 48 -5.68 -0.85 3.97
CA HIS A 48 -6.89 -0.20 3.49
C HIS A 48 -7.88 0.13 4.61
N TYR A 49 -7.61 -0.33 5.84
CA TYR A 49 -8.52 -0.20 6.98
C TYR A 49 -7.86 0.46 8.19
N ILE A 50 -6.70 1.07 8.02
CA ILE A 50 -5.98 1.68 9.15
C ILE A 50 -6.72 2.86 9.72
N PRO A 51 -6.74 3.03 11.07
CA PRO A 51 -7.36 4.20 11.70
C PRO A 51 -6.67 5.50 11.30
N ALA A 52 -7.43 6.59 11.33
CA ALA A 52 -6.91 7.91 11.00
C ALA A 52 -5.76 8.34 11.92
N SER A 53 -5.73 7.81 13.15
CA SER A 53 -4.70 8.15 14.15
C SER A 53 -3.32 7.57 13.84
N ILE A 54 -3.26 6.52 13.01
CA ILE A 54 -1.97 5.90 12.66
C ILE A 54 -1.27 6.72 11.59
N GLN A 55 -0.01 7.08 11.83
CA GLN A 55 0.83 7.80 10.87
C GLN A 55 2.09 6.97 10.61
N PHE A 56 2.54 6.94 9.38
CA PHE A 56 3.73 6.20 8.96
C PHE A 56 4.91 7.16 8.76
N ASP A 57 6.12 6.65 8.98
CA ASP A 57 7.35 7.44 8.80
C ASP A 57 7.72 7.65 7.33
N LYS A 58 7.15 6.85 6.41
CA LYS A 58 7.39 6.95 4.97
C LYS A 58 6.09 6.90 4.20
N ARG A 59 6.12 7.37 2.97
CA ARG A 59 5.00 7.23 2.05
C ARG A 59 5.03 5.81 1.49
N ILE A 60 3.95 5.08 1.62
CA ILE A 60 3.89 3.66 1.26
C ILE A 60 3.30 3.51 -0.13
N ILE A 61 3.93 2.66 -0.95
CA ILE A 61 3.38 2.27 -2.25
C ILE A 61 3.11 0.78 -2.20
N VAL A 62 1.86 0.41 -2.48
CA VAL A 62 1.39 -0.97 -2.38
C VAL A 62 0.76 -1.45 -3.68
N GLY A 63 0.60 -2.76 -3.78
CA GLY A 63 -0.20 -3.42 -4.79
C GLY A 63 -1.19 -4.37 -4.12
N HIS A 64 -1.33 -5.57 -4.67
CA HIS A 64 -2.09 -6.70 -4.14
C HIS A 64 -3.61 -6.53 -4.19
N TYR A 65 -4.15 -5.44 -3.68
CA TYR A 65 -5.59 -5.20 -3.64
C TYR A 65 -5.95 -4.23 -4.77
N PRO A 66 -6.65 -4.69 -5.82
CA PRO A 66 -6.94 -3.82 -6.97
C PRO A 66 -7.74 -2.59 -6.59
N THR A 67 -7.33 -1.44 -7.09
CA THR A 67 -7.98 -0.16 -6.79
C THR A 67 -9.44 -0.13 -7.21
N MET A 68 -9.78 -0.89 -8.25
CA MET A 68 -11.17 -0.97 -8.72
C MET A 68 -12.11 -1.59 -7.69
N PHE A 69 -11.59 -2.25 -6.66
CA PHE A 69 -12.39 -2.84 -5.59
C PHE A 69 -12.42 -1.98 -4.32
N LEU A 70 -11.69 -0.86 -4.27
CA LEU A 70 -11.75 0.05 -3.13
C LEU A 70 -13.15 0.70 -3.07
N PRO A 71 -13.90 0.59 -1.97
CA PRO A 71 -15.34 0.91 -1.93
C PRO A 71 -15.71 2.31 -2.43
N ASP A 72 -14.91 3.32 -2.06
CA ASP A 72 -15.23 4.71 -2.41
C ASP A 72 -14.50 5.20 -3.66
N PHE A 73 -13.66 4.36 -4.24
CA PHE A 73 -12.85 4.73 -5.40
C PHE A 73 -13.35 4.05 -6.68
N LYS A 74 -13.36 2.73 -6.70
CA LYS A 74 -13.91 1.87 -7.77
C LYS A 74 -13.46 2.24 -9.17
N ARG A 75 -12.17 2.54 -9.35
CA ARG A 75 -11.58 2.89 -10.65
C ARG A 75 -10.32 2.07 -10.90
N ALA A 76 -10.10 1.71 -12.16
CA ALA A 76 -8.84 1.07 -12.57
C ALA A 76 -7.77 2.15 -12.80
N ARG A 77 -7.48 2.90 -11.75
CA ARG A 77 -6.48 3.98 -11.74
C ARG A 77 -5.70 3.93 -10.44
N ILE A 78 -4.49 4.49 -10.43
CA ILE A 78 -3.68 4.57 -9.23
C ILE A 78 -4.44 5.38 -8.16
N TYR A 79 -4.52 4.81 -6.97
CA TYR A 79 -5.18 5.45 -5.84
C TYR A 79 -4.16 6.23 -5.03
N HIS A 80 -4.40 7.52 -4.86
CA HIS A 80 -3.55 8.41 -4.06
C HIS A 80 -4.23 8.70 -2.73
N GLY A 81 -4.00 7.83 -1.75
CA GLY A 81 -4.51 8.02 -0.41
C GLY A 81 -3.64 8.97 0.40
N ARG A 82 -4.09 9.32 1.59
CA ARG A 82 -3.34 10.21 2.49
C ARG A 82 -2.07 9.55 3.01
N LYS A 83 -2.10 8.26 3.24
CA LYS A 83 -1.03 7.50 3.89
C LYS A 83 -0.31 6.54 2.94
N TYR A 84 -0.94 6.15 1.86
CA TYR A 84 -0.37 5.20 0.92
C TYR A 84 -0.90 5.44 -0.49
N ILE A 85 -0.17 4.87 -1.46
CA ILE A 85 -0.55 4.87 -2.86
C ILE A 85 -0.73 3.41 -3.26
N ASP A 86 -1.83 3.08 -3.92
CA ASP A 86 -2.07 1.73 -4.42
C ASP A 86 -1.97 1.75 -5.95
N ILE A 87 -0.98 1.02 -6.48
CA ILE A 87 -0.72 0.97 -7.92
C ILE A 87 -1.25 -0.29 -8.60
N ASP A 88 -1.97 -1.14 -7.87
CA ASP A 88 -2.61 -2.30 -8.49
C ASP A 88 -3.90 -1.87 -9.16
N THR A 89 -3.81 -1.55 -10.43
CA THR A 89 -4.97 -1.08 -11.20
C THR A 89 -5.72 -2.21 -11.90
N GLY A 90 -5.49 -3.45 -11.46
CA GLY A 90 -6.29 -4.60 -11.87
C GLY A 90 -5.87 -5.24 -13.17
N ASN A 91 -4.57 -5.28 -13.48
CA ASN A 91 -4.09 -5.87 -14.73
C ASN A 91 -4.55 -7.31 -14.92
N GLU A 92 -4.65 -8.11 -13.85
CA GLU A 92 -5.17 -9.48 -13.95
C GLU A 92 -6.68 -9.53 -14.21
N ARG A 93 -7.35 -8.40 -14.11
CA ARG A 93 -8.80 -8.30 -14.30
C ARG A 93 -9.17 -7.45 -15.51
N ARG A 94 -8.42 -7.59 -16.59
CA ARG A 94 -8.64 -6.79 -17.80
C ARG A 94 -10.03 -6.95 -18.37
N ARG A 95 -10.63 -8.14 -18.24
CA ARG A 95 -11.99 -8.37 -18.71
C ARG A 95 -13.03 -7.58 -17.93
N GLU A 96 -12.68 -7.15 -16.74
CA GLU A 96 -13.55 -6.34 -15.87
C GLU A 96 -13.18 -4.87 -15.92
N GLY A 97 -12.31 -4.47 -16.85
CA GLY A 97 -11.90 -3.09 -17.00
C GLY A 97 -10.58 -2.74 -16.33
N GLY A 98 -9.89 -3.74 -15.78
CA GLY A 98 -8.58 -3.51 -15.16
C GLY A 98 -7.50 -3.13 -16.16
N ARG A 99 -6.45 -2.49 -15.66
CA ARG A 99 -5.38 -1.95 -16.48
C ARG A 99 -4.02 -2.21 -15.84
N LEU A 100 -2.98 -2.20 -16.66
CA LEU A 100 -1.61 -2.13 -16.15
C LEU A 100 -1.24 -0.67 -15.95
N SER A 101 -0.59 -0.36 -14.85
CA SER A 101 -0.17 1.01 -14.56
C SER A 101 1.29 1.07 -14.15
N CYS A 102 1.85 2.25 -14.30
CA CYS A 102 3.20 2.57 -13.84
C CYS A 102 3.20 4.03 -13.40
N MET A 103 3.95 4.33 -12.34
CA MET A 103 4.10 5.70 -11.86
C MET A 103 5.57 6.05 -11.76
N ARG A 104 5.93 7.21 -12.30
CA ARG A 104 7.28 7.73 -12.17
C ARG A 104 7.38 8.52 -10.88
N LEU A 105 8.29 8.12 -10.00
CA LEU A 105 8.38 8.70 -8.65
C LEU A 105 8.88 10.15 -8.65
N GLU A 106 9.71 10.51 -9.61
CA GLU A 106 10.31 11.85 -9.68
C GLU A 106 9.27 12.97 -9.79
N ASP A 107 8.21 12.73 -10.54
CA ASP A 107 7.19 13.75 -10.79
C ASP A 107 5.76 13.24 -10.63
N GLY A 108 5.59 11.98 -10.32
CA GLY A 108 4.26 11.39 -10.14
C GLY A 108 3.50 11.12 -11.42
N GLN A 109 4.15 11.21 -12.59
CA GLN A 109 3.47 10.94 -13.83
C GLN A 109 3.03 9.49 -13.93
N GLU A 110 1.79 9.28 -14.36
CA GLU A 110 1.17 7.96 -14.46
C GLU A 110 1.03 7.53 -15.91
N PHE A 111 1.22 6.23 -16.12
CA PHE A 111 1.11 5.61 -17.44
C PHE A 111 0.18 4.40 -17.32
N TYR A 112 -0.70 4.24 -18.30
CA TYR A 112 -1.68 3.15 -18.31
C TYR A 112 -1.70 2.45 -19.66
N ILE A 113 -1.89 1.12 -19.62
CA ILE A 113 -2.09 0.32 -20.84
C ILE A 113 -3.41 -0.41 -20.77
#